data_4f10bb59e5a407f38494b22e5100b6c1
#
_entry.id   4f10bb59e5a407f38494b22e5100b6c1
#
_cell.length_a   1.000
_cell.length_b   1.000
_cell.length_c   1.000
_cell.angle_alpha   90.00
_cell.angle_beta   90.00
_cell.angle_gamma   90.00
#
_symmetry.space_group_name_H-M   'P 1'
#
loop_
_entity.id
_entity.type
_entity.pdbx_description
1 polymer ?
#
loop_
_entity_poly.entity_id
_entity_poly.type
_entity_poly.pdbx_seq_one_letter_code
_entity_poly.pdbx_strand_id
1 'polypeptide(L)'
;MATTVLVGPNGSGKSTLLGVLAGVIKPTSGVLVRTGDRPPAFVPQRGAVGDTLPLTVRQAVEMGRWGERGPWRRLTRRDHTTVDAALDRLGIGALASRQLGELSGGQRQRALIAQGLAQESDLLLLDEPTTGLDIEARERIGELLTALVADGVTVVQATHDLEAARAADACLLLQNGRLTGQGRPEQVLTTSALTQVWQTL
;
A
#
# COMPACT_ATOMS: atom_id res chain seq x y z
N MET A 1 2.34 -9.33 13.97
CA MET A 1 2.00 -8.63 12.73
C MET A 1 3.21 -8.74 11.81
N ALA A 2 3.05 -8.70 10.50
CA ALA A 2 4.14 -9.03 9.59
C ALA A 2 4.07 -8.19 8.31
N THR A 3 5.23 -8.00 7.69
CA THR A 3 5.35 -7.45 6.35
C THR A 3 5.47 -8.59 5.34
N THR A 4 4.57 -8.62 4.35
CA THR A 4 4.66 -9.55 3.22
C THR A 4 4.90 -8.77 1.93
N VAL A 5 5.84 -9.22 1.11
CA VAL A 5 6.12 -8.60 -0.18
C VAL A 5 5.71 -9.50 -1.34
N LEU A 6 5.11 -8.89 -2.35
CA LEU A 6 4.85 -9.49 -3.66
C LEU A 6 5.94 -9.01 -4.62
N VAL A 7 6.76 -9.91 -5.09
CA VAL A 7 7.88 -9.60 -6.00
C VAL A 7 7.64 -10.26 -7.35
N GLY A 8 8.08 -9.62 -8.41
CA GLY A 8 7.99 -10.14 -9.77
C GLY A 8 8.13 -9.04 -10.81
N PRO A 9 8.40 -9.38 -12.07
CA PRO A 9 8.54 -8.41 -13.15
C PRO A 9 7.24 -7.66 -13.43
N ASN A 10 7.31 -6.62 -14.24
CA ASN A 10 6.13 -5.90 -14.69
C ASN A 10 5.21 -6.85 -15.47
N GLY A 11 3.91 -6.75 -15.23
CA GLY A 11 2.92 -7.65 -15.83
C GLY A 11 2.81 -9.03 -15.17
N SER A 12 3.56 -9.33 -14.09
CA SER A 12 3.47 -10.64 -13.41
C SER A 12 2.17 -10.86 -12.63
N GLY A 13 1.31 -9.84 -12.50
CA GLY A 13 0.02 -9.94 -11.83
C GLY A 13 -0.03 -9.41 -10.40
N LYS A 14 1.03 -8.73 -9.89
CA LYS A 14 1.09 -8.18 -8.52
C LYS A 14 -0.10 -7.25 -8.20
N SER A 15 -0.30 -6.22 -9.02
CA SER A 15 -1.40 -5.25 -8.85
C SER A 15 -2.77 -5.91 -8.97
N THR A 16 -2.91 -6.90 -9.85
CA THR A 16 -4.15 -7.68 -10.00
C THR A 16 -4.44 -8.47 -8.74
N LEU A 17 -3.42 -9.15 -8.18
CA LEU A 17 -3.57 -9.90 -6.94
C LEU A 17 -3.93 -8.97 -5.77
N LEU A 18 -3.24 -7.83 -5.62
CA LEU A 18 -3.60 -6.83 -4.60
C LEU A 18 -5.03 -6.32 -4.78
N GLY A 19 -5.46 -6.04 -6.01
CA GLY A 19 -6.82 -5.63 -6.32
C GLY A 19 -7.87 -6.67 -5.96
N VAL A 20 -7.56 -7.97 -6.16
CA VAL A 20 -8.42 -9.08 -5.71
C VAL A 20 -8.46 -9.15 -4.19
N LEU A 21 -7.32 -9.06 -3.51
CA LEU A 21 -7.25 -9.05 -2.05
C LEU A 21 -8.01 -7.86 -1.45
N ALA A 22 -7.91 -6.70 -2.07
CA ALA A 22 -8.66 -5.49 -1.68
C ALA A 22 -10.17 -5.60 -1.94
N GLY A 23 -10.60 -6.56 -2.79
CA GLY A 23 -11.99 -6.68 -3.22
C GLY A 23 -12.41 -5.68 -4.30
N VAL A 24 -11.45 -4.98 -4.89
CA VAL A 24 -11.66 -4.06 -6.04
C VAL A 24 -11.84 -4.84 -7.33
N ILE A 25 -11.13 -5.98 -7.46
CA ILE A 25 -11.23 -6.89 -8.60
C ILE A 25 -11.91 -8.18 -8.12
N LYS A 26 -12.96 -8.59 -8.84
CA LYS A 26 -13.63 -9.85 -8.56
C LYS A 26 -12.83 -11.02 -9.16
N PRO A 27 -12.49 -12.07 -8.39
CA PRO A 27 -11.80 -13.22 -8.93
C PRO A 27 -12.67 -13.97 -9.94
N THR A 28 -12.08 -14.45 -11.02
CA THR A 28 -12.77 -15.23 -12.06
C THR A 28 -13.11 -16.65 -11.56
N SER A 29 -12.27 -17.18 -10.65
CA SER A 29 -12.44 -18.50 -10.05
C SER A 29 -11.73 -18.54 -8.69
N GLY A 30 -12.02 -19.55 -7.90
CA GLY A 30 -11.43 -19.70 -6.57
C GLY A 30 -12.25 -19.01 -5.47
N VAL A 31 -11.71 -19.02 -4.24
CA VAL A 31 -12.35 -18.45 -3.05
C VAL A 31 -11.35 -17.57 -2.34
N LEU A 32 -11.78 -16.35 -2.01
CA LEU A 32 -11.05 -15.45 -1.12
C LEU A 32 -11.67 -15.52 0.29
N VAL A 33 -10.92 -16.03 1.24
CA VAL A 33 -11.32 -16.07 2.65
C VAL A 33 -10.65 -14.92 3.40
N ARG A 34 -11.45 -14.15 4.12
CA ARG A 34 -10.99 -13.07 4.99
C ARG A 34 -11.32 -13.38 6.43
N THR A 35 -10.39 -13.09 7.33
CA THR A 35 -10.55 -13.33 8.78
C THR A 35 -10.80 -12.05 9.58
N GLY A 36 -10.63 -10.89 8.98
CA GLY A 36 -10.83 -9.59 9.63
C GLY A 36 -12.24 -9.04 9.41
N ASP A 37 -12.71 -8.22 10.36
CA ASP A 37 -14.04 -7.60 10.32
C ASP A 37 -14.13 -6.43 9.33
N ARG A 38 -13.00 -5.82 8.99
CA ARG A 38 -12.91 -4.67 8.07
C ARG A 38 -12.28 -5.05 6.74
N PRO A 39 -12.71 -4.45 5.64
CA PRO A 39 -12.04 -4.64 4.36
C PRO A 39 -10.59 -4.13 4.43
N PRO A 40 -9.66 -4.75 3.69
CA PRO A 40 -8.29 -4.25 3.58
C PRO A 40 -8.26 -2.82 3.06
N ALA A 41 -7.40 -1.99 3.64
CA ALA A 41 -7.09 -0.69 3.09
C ALA A 41 -6.16 -0.86 1.88
N PHE A 42 -6.54 -0.29 0.74
CA PHE A 42 -5.77 -0.41 -0.50
C PHE A 42 -5.24 0.94 -0.96
N VAL A 43 -3.94 1.03 -1.12
CA VAL A 43 -3.23 2.17 -1.68
C VAL A 43 -2.71 1.77 -3.07
N PRO A 44 -3.36 2.22 -4.14
CA PRO A 44 -2.94 1.90 -5.49
C PRO A 44 -1.65 2.63 -5.86
N GLN A 45 -1.01 2.19 -6.93
CA GLN A 45 0.16 2.87 -7.50
C GLN A 45 -0.16 4.34 -7.79
N ARG A 46 0.78 5.24 -7.47
CA ARG A 46 0.60 6.70 -7.51
C ARG A 46 0.06 7.22 -8.85
N GLY A 47 0.44 6.62 -9.97
CA GLY A 47 -0.05 7.01 -11.30
C GLY A 47 -1.54 6.75 -11.55
N ALA A 48 -2.19 5.92 -10.72
CA ALA A 48 -3.62 5.64 -10.82
C ALA A 48 -4.49 6.76 -10.20
N VAL A 49 -3.91 7.65 -9.38
CA VAL A 49 -4.61 8.77 -8.75
C VAL A 49 -4.33 10.05 -9.54
N GLY A 50 -5.32 10.54 -10.28
CA GLY A 50 -5.19 11.73 -11.15
C GLY A 50 -4.76 12.98 -10.37
N ASP A 51 -3.84 13.76 -10.94
CA ASP A 51 -3.31 15.00 -10.37
C ASP A 51 -4.28 16.19 -10.49
N THR A 52 -5.38 16.00 -11.21
CA THR A 52 -6.29 17.08 -11.62
C THR A 52 -7.38 17.40 -10.60
N LEU A 53 -7.57 16.56 -9.58
CA LEU A 53 -8.58 16.81 -8.56
C LEU A 53 -8.08 17.90 -7.58
N PRO A 54 -8.80 19.03 -7.44
CA PRO A 54 -8.43 20.09 -6.51
C PRO A 54 -8.77 19.71 -5.07
N LEU A 55 -8.13 18.64 -4.57
CA LEU A 55 -8.32 18.11 -3.22
C LEU A 55 -7.16 18.52 -2.33
N THR A 56 -7.46 18.97 -1.13
CA THR A 56 -6.46 19.13 -0.09
C THR A 56 -6.03 17.76 0.46
N VAL A 57 -4.85 17.72 1.10
CA VAL A 57 -4.35 16.51 1.79
C VAL A 57 -5.38 15.99 2.79
N ARG A 58 -5.96 16.89 3.61
CA ARG A 58 -7.00 16.52 4.56
C ARG A 58 -8.21 15.87 3.88
N GLN A 59 -8.73 16.48 2.82
CA GLN A 59 -9.88 15.93 2.08
C GLN A 59 -9.57 14.55 1.50
N ALA A 60 -8.36 14.35 0.98
CA ALA A 60 -7.96 13.04 0.48
C ALA A 60 -7.92 11.98 1.59
N VAL A 61 -7.40 12.33 2.79
CA VAL A 61 -7.37 11.40 3.93
C VAL A 61 -8.79 11.13 4.46
N GLU A 62 -9.67 12.14 4.47
CA GLU A 62 -11.09 12.02 4.83
C GLU A 62 -11.85 11.02 3.93
N MET A 63 -11.46 10.89 2.66
CA MET A 63 -12.04 9.87 1.76
C MET A 63 -11.82 8.44 2.28
N GLY A 64 -10.80 8.20 3.11
CA GLY A 64 -10.61 6.92 3.80
C GLY A 64 -11.79 6.53 4.69
N ARG A 65 -12.59 7.50 5.16
CA ARG A 65 -13.78 7.25 5.99
C ARG A 65 -15.04 6.91 5.18
N TRP A 66 -15.00 7.06 3.84
CA TRP A 66 -16.18 6.82 2.99
C TRP A 66 -16.63 5.36 2.97
N GLY A 67 -15.73 4.41 3.21
CA GLY A 67 -16.08 2.99 3.33
C GLY A 67 -17.09 2.71 4.44
N GLU A 68 -16.98 3.42 5.57
CA GLU A 68 -17.92 3.29 6.70
C GLU A 68 -19.12 4.25 6.59
N ARG A 69 -18.91 5.46 6.07
CA ARG A 69 -19.88 6.54 6.12
C ARG A 69 -20.63 6.75 4.81
N GLY A 70 -20.05 6.34 3.70
CA GLY A 70 -20.46 6.76 2.37
C GLY A 70 -19.98 8.20 2.06
N PRO A 71 -19.90 8.56 0.76
CA PRO A 71 -19.30 9.82 0.31
C PRO A 71 -20.16 11.06 0.62
N TRP A 72 -21.43 10.88 0.93
CA TRP A 72 -22.40 11.99 1.12
C TRP A 72 -22.70 12.31 2.57
N ARG A 73 -22.29 11.48 3.52
CA ARG A 73 -22.52 11.72 4.94
C ARG A 73 -21.44 12.60 5.54
N ARG A 74 -21.84 13.52 6.41
CA ARG A 74 -20.88 14.34 7.18
C ARG A 74 -20.06 13.46 8.11
N LEU A 75 -18.77 13.75 8.18
CA LEU A 75 -17.85 13.10 9.10
C LEU A 75 -18.21 13.49 10.54
N THR A 76 -18.10 12.53 11.43
CA THR A 76 -18.31 12.75 12.87
C THR A 76 -17.02 13.27 13.52
N ARG A 77 -17.12 13.69 14.80
CA ARG A 77 -15.94 14.06 15.60
C ARG A 77 -14.91 12.92 15.64
N ARG A 78 -15.36 11.66 15.79
CA ARG A 78 -14.49 10.49 15.77
C ARG A 78 -13.75 10.34 14.43
N ASP A 79 -14.44 10.53 13.31
CA ASP A 79 -13.82 10.46 11.99
C ASP A 79 -12.72 11.51 11.82
N HIS A 80 -12.97 12.75 12.27
CA HIS A 80 -11.94 13.80 12.25
C HIS A 80 -10.72 13.44 13.13
N THR A 81 -10.96 12.88 14.33
CA THR A 81 -9.86 12.41 15.19
C THR A 81 -9.04 11.31 14.50
N THR A 82 -9.70 10.36 13.81
CA THR A 82 -8.99 9.29 13.04
C THR A 82 -8.17 9.90 11.90
N VAL A 83 -8.71 10.89 11.18
CA VAL A 83 -8.00 11.60 10.11
C VAL A 83 -6.78 12.35 10.66
N ASP A 84 -6.95 13.09 11.77
CA ASP A 84 -5.86 13.82 12.40
C ASP A 84 -4.75 12.86 12.84
N ALA A 85 -5.08 11.76 13.50
CA ALA A 85 -4.13 10.74 13.90
C ALA A 85 -3.37 10.12 12.70
N ALA A 86 -4.05 9.89 11.56
CA ALA A 86 -3.41 9.39 10.36
C ALA A 86 -2.44 10.42 9.75
N LEU A 87 -2.81 11.70 9.72
CA LEU A 87 -1.95 12.79 9.25
C LEU A 87 -0.69 12.94 10.11
N ASP A 88 -0.85 12.90 11.43
CA ASP A 88 0.25 13.03 12.39
C ASP A 88 1.20 11.84 12.30
N ARG A 89 0.65 10.62 12.20
CA ARG A 89 1.43 9.37 12.09
C ARG A 89 2.31 9.35 10.84
N LEU A 90 1.85 9.92 9.74
CA LEU A 90 2.63 10.06 8.50
C LEU A 90 3.47 11.34 8.45
N GLY A 91 3.46 12.17 9.49
CA GLY A 91 4.24 13.41 9.59
C GLY A 91 3.86 14.43 8.50
N ILE A 92 2.57 14.52 8.16
CA ILE A 92 2.04 15.42 7.13
C ILE A 92 0.92 16.35 7.65
N GLY A 93 0.74 16.44 8.97
CA GLY A 93 -0.26 17.33 9.57
C GLY A 93 -0.11 18.79 9.14
N ALA A 94 1.12 19.31 9.04
CA ALA A 94 1.40 20.66 8.53
C ALA A 94 1.03 20.87 7.05
N LEU A 95 0.84 19.81 6.28
CA LEU A 95 0.46 19.85 4.86
C LEU A 95 -1.05 19.68 4.65
N ALA A 96 -1.84 19.52 5.70
CA ALA A 96 -3.27 19.16 5.64
C ALA A 96 -4.12 20.08 4.74
N SER A 97 -3.80 21.38 4.70
CA SER A 97 -4.50 22.38 3.89
C SER A 97 -3.94 22.55 2.47
N ARG A 98 -2.78 21.95 2.15
CA ARG A 98 -2.18 22.05 0.82
C ARG A 98 -2.90 21.13 -0.16
N GLN A 99 -2.86 21.50 -1.43
CA GLN A 99 -3.40 20.67 -2.53
C GLN A 99 -2.51 19.45 -2.77
N LEU A 100 -3.11 18.28 -3.06
CA LEU A 100 -2.36 17.06 -3.38
C LEU A 100 -1.40 17.25 -4.57
N GLY A 101 -1.79 18.05 -5.56
CA GLY A 101 -0.98 18.34 -6.74
C GLY A 101 0.27 19.20 -6.46
N GLU A 102 0.32 19.88 -5.31
CA GLU A 102 1.45 20.72 -4.90
C GLU A 102 2.51 19.95 -4.11
N LEU A 103 2.24 18.70 -3.78
CA LEU A 103 3.11 17.89 -2.95
C LEU A 103 4.26 17.26 -3.74
N SER A 104 5.42 17.10 -3.09
CA SER A 104 6.47 16.22 -3.61
C SER A 104 5.97 14.78 -3.71
N GLY A 105 6.66 13.96 -4.50
CA GLY A 105 6.32 12.56 -4.65
C GLY A 105 6.19 11.81 -3.33
N GLY A 106 7.16 11.97 -2.43
CA GLY A 106 7.15 11.34 -1.12
C GLY A 106 6.06 11.89 -0.19
N GLN A 107 5.79 13.20 -0.21
CA GLN A 107 4.70 13.79 0.55
C GLN A 107 3.34 13.27 0.08
N ARG A 108 3.15 13.18 -1.23
CA ARG A 108 1.92 12.63 -1.82
C ARG A 108 1.73 11.16 -1.47
N GLN A 109 2.79 10.37 -1.54
CA GLN A 109 2.73 8.96 -1.15
C GLN A 109 2.32 8.80 0.31
N ARG A 110 2.88 9.62 1.21
CA ARG A 110 2.47 9.62 2.63
C ARG A 110 1.00 10.02 2.79
N ALA A 111 0.47 10.95 2.00
CA ALA A 111 -0.94 11.30 2.02
C ALA A 111 -1.85 10.13 1.59
N LEU A 112 -1.46 9.36 0.57
CA LEU A 112 -2.20 8.17 0.13
C LEU A 112 -2.14 7.05 1.19
N ILE A 113 -1.00 6.86 1.85
CA ILE A 113 -0.90 5.91 2.96
C ILE A 113 -1.76 6.37 4.14
N ALA A 114 -1.78 7.68 4.47
CA ALA A 114 -2.65 8.23 5.51
C ALA A 114 -4.14 8.01 5.20
N GLN A 115 -4.54 8.15 3.93
CA GLN A 115 -5.89 7.80 3.47
C GLN A 115 -6.21 6.32 3.72
N GLY A 116 -5.26 5.41 3.47
CA GLY A 116 -5.39 4.00 3.79
C GLY A 116 -5.55 3.76 5.29
N LEU A 117 -4.71 4.38 6.12
CA LEU A 117 -4.79 4.27 7.58
C LEU A 117 -6.09 4.81 8.16
N ALA A 118 -6.65 5.87 7.57
CA ALA A 118 -7.93 6.42 7.99
C ALA A 118 -9.10 5.43 7.82
N GLN A 119 -8.93 4.33 7.09
CA GLN A 119 -9.91 3.24 7.02
C GLN A 119 -9.93 2.38 8.29
N GLU A 120 -8.94 2.54 9.19
CA GLU A 120 -8.79 1.75 10.42
C GLU A 120 -8.79 0.23 10.15
N SER A 121 -8.22 -0.21 9.03
CA SER A 121 -8.07 -1.62 8.68
C SER A 121 -6.81 -2.21 9.31
N ASP A 122 -6.89 -3.47 9.74
CA ASP A 122 -5.75 -4.22 10.26
C ASP A 122 -4.80 -4.70 9.14
N LEU A 123 -5.24 -4.58 7.88
CA LEU A 123 -4.48 -4.99 6.68
C LEU A 123 -4.35 -3.83 5.70
N LEU A 124 -3.10 -3.42 5.43
CA LEU A 124 -2.75 -2.38 4.47
C LEU A 124 -2.09 -3.02 3.25
N LEU A 125 -2.71 -2.82 2.09
CA LEU A 125 -2.23 -3.29 0.79
C LEU A 125 -1.66 -2.11 0.01
N LEU A 126 -0.39 -2.21 -0.40
CA LEU A 126 0.34 -1.14 -1.07
C LEU A 126 0.84 -1.61 -2.44
N ASP A 127 0.49 -0.91 -3.49
CA ASP A 127 0.97 -1.21 -4.84
C ASP A 127 2.10 -0.26 -5.22
N GLU A 128 3.32 -0.78 -5.24
CA GLU A 128 4.56 -0.05 -5.55
C GLU A 128 4.72 1.28 -4.80
N PRO A 129 4.70 1.29 -3.45
CA PRO A 129 4.63 2.51 -2.66
C PRO A 129 5.86 3.42 -2.79
N THR A 130 6.98 2.91 -3.25
CA THR A 130 8.26 3.66 -3.35
C THR A 130 8.68 3.97 -4.78
N THR A 131 7.91 3.53 -5.78
CA THR A 131 8.25 3.73 -7.20
C THR A 131 8.27 5.21 -7.59
N GLY A 132 9.36 5.63 -8.24
CA GLY A 132 9.55 7.01 -8.70
C GLY A 132 9.85 8.02 -7.58
N LEU A 133 10.20 7.55 -6.39
CA LEU A 133 10.68 8.38 -5.29
C LEU A 133 12.22 8.44 -5.27
N ASP A 134 12.77 9.56 -4.79
CA ASP A 134 14.18 9.67 -4.45
C ASP A 134 14.54 8.75 -3.25
N ILE A 135 15.83 8.62 -2.98
CA ILE A 135 16.34 7.70 -1.95
C ILE A 135 15.80 8.09 -0.57
N GLU A 136 15.86 9.37 -0.21
CA GLU A 136 15.42 9.86 1.10
C GLU A 136 13.91 9.60 1.34
N ALA A 137 13.07 9.90 0.33
CA ALA A 137 11.63 9.65 0.42
C ALA A 137 11.33 8.14 0.52
N ARG A 138 12.11 7.28 -0.15
CA ARG A 138 11.98 5.83 -0.11
C ARG A 138 12.31 5.28 1.28
N GLU A 139 13.45 5.69 1.85
CA GLU A 139 13.86 5.33 3.21
C GLU A 139 12.80 5.76 4.22
N ARG A 140 12.31 7.00 4.10
CA ARG A 140 11.27 7.53 4.98
C ARG A 140 9.97 6.72 4.92
N ILE A 141 9.54 6.27 3.75
CA ILE A 141 8.38 5.37 3.61
C ILE A 141 8.66 4.02 4.26
N GLY A 142 9.85 3.44 4.08
CA GLY A 142 10.26 2.20 4.73
C GLY A 142 10.19 2.27 6.26
N GLU A 143 10.74 3.33 6.87
CA GLU A 143 10.65 3.58 8.31
C GLU A 143 9.19 3.66 8.79
N LEU A 144 8.35 4.40 8.07
CA LEU A 144 6.93 4.54 8.39
C LEU A 144 6.20 3.21 8.32
N LEU A 145 6.44 2.39 7.30
CA LEU A 145 5.82 1.06 7.18
C LEU A 145 6.28 0.13 8.32
N THR A 146 7.56 0.19 8.69
CA THR A 146 8.09 -0.57 9.84
C THR A 146 7.40 -0.16 11.14
N ALA A 147 7.23 1.14 11.38
CA ALA A 147 6.51 1.64 12.54
C ALA A 147 5.03 1.20 12.56
N LEU A 148 4.36 1.20 11.40
CA LEU A 148 2.98 0.72 11.27
C LEU A 148 2.86 -0.76 11.66
N VAL A 149 3.81 -1.59 11.25
CA VAL A 149 3.83 -3.03 11.61
C VAL A 149 4.06 -3.21 13.11
N ALA A 150 4.97 -2.44 13.71
CA ALA A 150 5.20 -2.45 15.15
C ALA A 150 3.93 -2.07 15.94
N ASP A 151 3.11 -1.17 15.40
CA ASP A 151 1.84 -0.75 16.00
C ASP A 151 0.66 -1.69 15.67
N GLY A 152 0.92 -2.84 15.06
CA GLY A 152 -0.07 -3.89 14.89
C GLY A 152 -0.76 -3.93 13.54
N VAL A 153 -0.35 -3.14 12.54
CA VAL A 153 -0.87 -3.20 11.17
C VAL A 153 -0.15 -4.31 10.40
N THR A 154 -0.88 -5.15 9.70
CA THR A 154 -0.30 -6.08 8.72
C THR A 154 -0.10 -5.36 7.39
N VAL A 155 1.09 -5.43 6.82
CA VAL A 155 1.40 -4.77 5.54
C VAL A 155 1.67 -5.81 4.47
N VAL A 156 0.99 -5.68 3.33
CA VAL A 156 1.31 -6.42 2.10
C VAL A 156 1.62 -5.42 1.02
N GLN A 157 2.83 -5.47 0.46
CA GLN A 157 3.23 -4.55 -0.59
C GLN A 157 3.72 -5.27 -1.85
N ALA A 158 3.28 -4.80 -3.02
CA ALA A 158 3.91 -5.16 -4.27
C ALA A 158 5.12 -4.25 -4.49
N THR A 159 6.25 -4.83 -4.85
CA THR A 159 7.47 -4.07 -5.15
C THR A 159 8.35 -4.81 -6.16
N HIS A 160 9.15 -4.06 -6.90
CA HIS A 160 10.26 -4.58 -7.68
C HIS A 160 11.62 -4.27 -7.00
N ASP A 161 11.58 -3.59 -5.86
CA ASP A 161 12.76 -3.28 -5.04
C ASP A 161 13.15 -4.51 -4.22
N LEU A 162 14.30 -5.10 -4.57
CA LEU A 162 14.79 -6.30 -3.90
C LEU A 162 15.35 -6.02 -2.50
N GLU A 163 15.77 -4.80 -2.18
CA GLU A 163 16.23 -4.44 -0.84
C GLU A 163 15.03 -4.41 0.11
N ALA A 164 13.96 -3.69 -0.26
CA ALA A 164 12.72 -3.69 0.48
C ALA A 164 12.14 -5.12 0.62
N ALA A 165 12.26 -5.94 -0.42
CA ALA A 165 11.80 -7.33 -0.39
C ALA A 165 12.60 -8.20 0.58
N ARG A 166 13.92 -7.99 0.69
CA ARG A 166 14.78 -8.74 1.62
C ARG A 166 14.56 -8.39 3.08
N ALA A 167 14.07 -7.17 3.36
CA ALA A 167 13.77 -6.70 4.71
C ALA A 167 12.40 -7.18 5.24
N ALA A 168 11.58 -7.82 4.42
CA ALA A 168 10.25 -8.29 4.81
C ALA A 168 10.28 -9.63 5.57
N ASP A 169 9.21 -9.94 6.29
CA ASP A 169 9.05 -11.21 7.02
C ASP A 169 8.71 -12.38 6.07
N ALA A 170 7.98 -12.08 4.99
CA ALA A 170 7.56 -13.07 4.00
C ALA A 170 7.61 -12.50 2.58
N CYS A 171 7.90 -13.37 1.63
CA CYS A 171 8.00 -13.03 0.21
C CYS A 171 7.15 -14.00 -0.63
N LEU A 172 6.42 -13.43 -1.59
CA LEU A 172 5.69 -14.15 -2.62
C LEU A 172 6.27 -13.74 -3.99
N LEU A 173 6.81 -14.70 -4.73
CA LEU A 173 7.39 -14.47 -6.06
C LEU A 173 6.38 -14.83 -7.14
N LEU A 174 6.01 -13.83 -7.95
CA LEU A 174 5.04 -13.98 -9.03
C LEU A 174 5.72 -13.90 -10.40
N GLN A 175 5.32 -14.80 -11.31
CA GLN A 175 5.72 -14.78 -12.72
C GLN A 175 4.53 -15.18 -13.59
N ASN A 176 4.20 -14.38 -14.60
CA ASN A 176 3.13 -14.69 -15.58
C ASN A 176 1.79 -15.08 -14.92
N GLY A 177 1.39 -14.37 -13.87
CA GLY A 177 0.14 -14.61 -13.14
C GLY A 177 0.17 -15.84 -12.22
N ARG A 178 1.32 -16.45 -12.00
CA ARG A 178 1.48 -17.63 -11.14
C ARG A 178 2.41 -17.35 -9.98
N LEU A 179 2.10 -17.95 -8.83
CA LEU A 179 2.99 -17.98 -7.68
C LEU A 179 4.07 -19.04 -7.92
N THR A 180 5.35 -18.60 -8.04
CA THR A 180 6.49 -19.48 -8.29
C THR A 180 7.34 -19.73 -7.05
N GLY A 181 7.19 -18.90 -6.00
CA GLY A 181 7.87 -19.08 -4.72
C GLY A 181 7.15 -18.38 -3.60
N GLN A 182 7.17 -18.97 -2.40
CA GLN A 182 6.66 -18.37 -1.17
C GLN A 182 7.49 -18.80 0.03
N GLY A 183 7.69 -17.92 0.99
CA GLY A 183 8.45 -18.20 2.20
C GLY A 183 9.23 -16.98 2.68
N ARG A 184 10.31 -17.21 3.41
CA ARG A 184 11.20 -16.13 3.81
C ARG A 184 11.96 -15.58 2.61
N PRO A 185 12.26 -14.27 2.57
CA PRO A 185 12.94 -13.65 1.44
C PRO A 185 14.23 -14.35 1.01
N GLU A 186 15.07 -14.78 1.95
CA GLU A 186 16.32 -15.48 1.67
C GLU A 186 16.15 -16.83 0.97
N GLN A 187 15.01 -17.49 1.17
CA GLN A 187 14.66 -18.77 0.54
C GLN A 187 14.04 -18.57 -0.84
N VAL A 188 13.32 -17.48 -1.04
CA VAL A 188 12.57 -17.19 -2.27
C VAL A 188 13.39 -16.39 -3.27
N LEU A 189 14.15 -15.38 -2.81
CA LEU A 189 14.91 -14.47 -3.65
C LEU A 189 16.34 -14.96 -3.90
N THR A 190 16.48 -16.24 -4.27
CA THR A 190 17.77 -16.82 -4.65
C THR A 190 18.21 -16.31 -6.02
N THR A 191 19.53 -16.29 -6.29
CA THR A 191 20.07 -15.87 -7.58
C THR A 191 19.45 -16.65 -8.73
N SER A 192 19.26 -17.97 -8.57
CA SER A 192 18.65 -18.82 -9.58
C SER A 192 17.19 -18.47 -9.85
N ALA A 193 16.38 -18.24 -8.80
CA ALA A 193 14.98 -17.85 -8.93
C ALA A 193 14.84 -16.47 -9.60
N LEU A 194 15.67 -15.50 -9.20
CA LEU A 194 15.68 -14.17 -9.80
C LEU A 194 16.09 -14.24 -11.28
N THR A 195 17.15 -14.98 -11.61
CA THR A 195 17.57 -15.17 -13.00
C THR A 195 16.45 -15.78 -13.84
N GLN A 196 15.82 -16.84 -13.35
CA GLN A 196 14.71 -17.49 -14.05
C GLN A 196 13.54 -16.55 -14.30
N VAL A 197 13.15 -15.76 -13.30
CA VAL A 197 11.97 -14.88 -13.37
C VAL A 197 12.20 -13.66 -14.25
N TRP A 198 13.44 -13.12 -14.29
CA TRP A 198 13.77 -11.90 -15.06
C TRP A 198 14.41 -12.16 -16.42
N GLN A 199 14.94 -13.37 -16.72
CA GLN A 199 15.48 -13.72 -18.04
C GLN A 199 14.42 -14.22 -19.04
N THR A 200 13.18 -14.42 -18.61
CA THR A 200 12.07 -14.89 -19.47
C THR A 200 11.31 -13.72 -20.11
N LEU A 201 11.88 -12.53 -20.11
CA LEU A 201 11.44 -11.33 -20.80
C LEU A 201 12.35 -11.10 -21.98
#